data_db4a7b00eddf259b55f9e7a0cc0fbd15
#
_entry.id   db4a7b00eddf259b55f9e7a0cc0fbd15
#
_cell.length_a   1.000
_cell.length_b   1.000
_cell.length_c   1.000
_cell.angle_alpha   90.00
_cell.angle_beta   90.00
_cell.angle_gamma   90.00
#
_symmetry.space_group_name_H-M   'P 1'
#
loop_
_entity.id
_entity.type
_entity.pdbx_description
1 polymer ?
#
loop_
_entity_poly.entity_id
_entity_poly.type
_entity_poly.pdbx_seq_one_letter_code
_entity_poly.pdbx_strand_id
1 'polypeptide(L)'
;MLDPISSLILLLLNLYWWVVIAAVVASWLIAFNVINLHNNIVRSLVRLLDAMTDPVFRLIRRVIPVFGGIDISPLIVLIVIWFLQYAVFWVDARYGL
;
A
#
# COMPACT_ATOMS: atom_id res chain seq x y z
N MET A 1 -3.53 20.48 17.01
CA MET A 1 -4.74 19.70 16.74
C MET A 1 -4.97 19.61 15.25
N LEU A 2 -5.24 18.41 14.75
CA LEU A 2 -5.43 18.21 13.31
C LEU A 2 -6.79 18.74 12.89
N ASP A 3 -6.83 19.43 11.74
CA ASP A 3 -8.10 19.83 11.17
C ASP A 3 -8.81 18.67 10.48
N PRO A 4 -10.09 18.80 10.07
CA PRO A 4 -10.81 17.71 9.43
C PRO A 4 -10.16 17.24 8.11
N ILE A 5 -9.52 18.13 7.37
CA ILE A 5 -8.88 17.79 6.09
C ILE A 5 -7.64 16.94 6.34
N SER A 6 -6.77 17.37 7.26
CA SER A 6 -5.57 16.60 7.61
C SER A 6 -5.93 15.24 8.20
N SER A 7 -6.95 15.19 9.05
CA SER A 7 -7.43 13.94 9.63
C SER A 7 -7.94 12.98 8.56
N LEU A 8 -8.67 13.48 7.57
CA LEU A 8 -9.16 12.66 6.47
C LEU A 8 -8.01 12.11 5.63
N ILE A 9 -7.03 12.95 5.30
CA ILE A 9 -5.86 12.52 4.53
C ILE A 9 -5.10 11.41 5.27
N LEU A 10 -4.86 11.60 6.57
CA LEU A 10 -4.19 10.59 7.39
C LEU A 10 -4.98 9.29 7.47
N LEU A 11 -6.30 9.38 7.58
CA LEU A 11 -7.15 8.20 7.59
C LEU A 11 -7.03 7.42 6.28
N LEU A 12 -7.11 8.11 5.14
CA LEU A 12 -7.00 7.47 3.84
C LEU A 12 -5.63 6.83 3.63
N LEU A 13 -4.56 7.52 4.03
CA LEU A 13 -3.20 6.97 3.96
C LEU A 13 -3.06 5.74 4.85
N ASN A 14 -3.62 5.78 6.05
CA ASN A 14 -3.58 4.64 6.96
C ASN A 14 -4.35 3.43 6.42
N LEU A 15 -5.52 3.67 5.84
CA LEU A 15 -6.31 2.59 5.23
C LEU A 15 -5.54 1.95 4.06
N TYR A 16 -4.93 2.77 3.22
CA TYR A 16 -4.16 2.27 2.10
C TYR A 16 -2.91 1.51 2.55
N TRP A 17 -2.27 1.96 3.64
CA TRP A 17 -1.17 1.23 4.26
C TRP A 17 -1.55 -0.22 4.55
N TRP A 18 -2.71 -0.42 5.19
CA TRP A 18 -3.18 -1.76 5.51
C TRP A 18 -3.57 -2.57 4.28
N VAL A 19 -4.09 -1.92 3.24
CA VAL A 19 -4.38 -2.59 1.97
C VAL A 19 -3.08 -3.11 1.34
N VAL A 20 -2.02 -2.31 1.35
CA VAL A 20 -0.72 -2.72 0.81
C VAL A 20 -0.13 -3.87 1.63
N ILE A 21 -0.20 -3.79 2.95
CA ILE A 21 0.25 -4.87 3.84
C ILE A 21 -0.51 -6.16 3.53
N ALA A 22 -1.83 -6.08 3.39
CA ALA A 22 -2.65 -7.25 3.04
C ALA A 22 -2.25 -7.85 1.69
N ALA A 23 -1.95 -7.01 0.70
CA ALA A 23 -1.51 -7.46 -0.61
C ALA A 23 -0.17 -8.18 -0.54
N VAL A 24 0.78 -7.65 0.25
CA VAL A 24 2.10 -8.28 0.44
C VAL A 24 1.96 -9.64 1.12
N VAL A 25 1.19 -9.70 2.20
CA VAL A 25 0.95 -10.95 2.93
C VAL A 25 0.27 -11.98 2.03
N ALA A 26 -0.73 -11.56 1.26
CA ALA A 26 -1.42 -12.45 0.31
C ALA A 26 -0.44 -13.02 -0.73
N SER A 27 0.47 -12.18 -1.24
CA SER A 27 1.49 -12.63 -2.19
C SER A 27 2.40 -13.71 -1.58
N TRP A 28 2.80 -13.53 -0.32
CA TRP A 28 3.63 -14.50 0.37
C TRP A 28 2.88 -15.82 0.61
N LEU A 29 1.60 -15.72 1.02
CA LEU A 29 0.78 -16.90 1.26
C LEU A 29 0.58 -17.71 -0.02
N ILE A 30 0.43 -17.04 -1.15
CA ILE A 30 0.33 -17.70 -2.46
C ILE A 30 1.66 -18.37 -2.81
N ALA A 31 2.77 -17.66 -2.63
CA ALA A 31 4.10 -18.15 -2.96
C ALA A 31 4.47 -19.39 -2.15
N PHE A 32 4.03 -19.48 -0.89
CA PHE A 32 4.30 -20.61 -0.01
C PHE A 32 3.21 -21.68 -0.05
N ASN A 33 2.22 -21.55 -0.96
CA ASN A 33 1.09 -22.48 -1.10
C ASN A 33 0.26 -22.64 0.18
N VAL A 34 0.21 -21.59 1.02
CA VAL A 34 -0.59 -21.61 2.24
C VAL A 34 -2.07 -21.45 1.92
N ILE A 35 -2.39 -20.60 0.93
CA ILE A 35 -3.75 -20.37 0.47
C ILE A 35 -3.97 -20.97 -0.90
N ASN A 36 -5.21 -21.42 -1.13
CA ASN A 36 -5.59 -22.10 -2.35
C ASN A 36 -6.37 -21.18 -3.28
N LEU A 37 -5.78 -20.82 -4.42
CA LEU A 37 -6.41 -19.97 -5.43
C LEU A 37 -7.54 -20.67 -6.18
N HIS A 38 -7.73 -21.98 -6.00
CA HIS A 38 -8.89 -22.68 -6.54
C HIS A 38 -10.17 -22.37 -5.80
N ASN A 39 -10.09 -21.83 -4.58
CA ASN A 39 -11.23 -21.34 -3.85
C ASN A 39 -11.68 -20.01 -4.46
N ASN A 40 -12.96 -19.93 -4.85
CA ASN A 40 -13.51 -18.73 -5.50
C ASN A 40 -13.48 -17.50 -4.61
N ILE A 41 -13.72 -17.67 -3.31
CA ILE A 41 -13.70 -16.57 -2.34
C ILE A 41 -12.29 -16.01 -2.21
N VAL A 42 -11.31 -16.90 -2.02
CA VAL A 42 -9.89 -16.50 -1.89
C VAL A 42 -9.43 -15.77 -3.15
N ARG A 43 -9.76 -16.31 -4.32
CA ARG A 43 -9.37 -15.71 -5.59
C ARG A 43 -9.98 -14.32 -5.76
N SER A 44 -11.25 -14.15 -5.37
CA SER A 44 -11.92 -12.85 -5.45
C SER A 44 -11.28 -11.82 -4.54
N LEU A 45 -10.91 -12.21 -3.32
CA LEU A 45 -10.24 -11.31 -2.38
C LEU A 45 -8.85 -10.90 -2.88
N VAL A 46 -8.09 -11.83 -3.44
CA VAL A 46 -6.78 -11.55 -4.01
C VAL A 46 -6.90 -10.59 -5.20
N ARG A 47 -7.89 -10.83 -6.07
CA ARG A 47 -8.14 -9.93 -7.21
C ARG A 47 -8.50 -8.52 -6.75
N LEU A 48 -9.29 -8.40 -5.69
CA LEU A 48 -9.65 -7.10 -5.13
C LEU A 48 -8.41 -6.36 -4.62
N LEU A 49 -7.56 -7.05 -3.86
CA LEU A 49 -6.31 -6.46 -3.37
C LEU A 49 -5.42 -6.03 -4.53
N ASP A 50 -5.26 -6.87 -5.54
CA ASP A 50 -4.47 -6.56 -6.72
C ASP A 50 -5.03 -5.35 -7.47
N ALA A 51 -6.34 -5.28 -7.63
CA ALA A 51 -6.98 -4.15 -8.31
C ALA A 51 -6.74 -2.83 -7.57
N MET A 52 -6.64 -2.86 -6.24
CA MET A 52 -6.40 -1.67 -5.44
C MET A 52 -4.93 -1.26 -5.41
N THR A 53 -4.00 -2.19 -5.63
CA THR A 53 -2.57 -1.94 -5.47
C THR A 53 -1.81 -1.91 -6.79
N ASP A 54 -2.22 -2.66 -7.81
CA ASP A 54 -1.52 -2.77 -9.09
C ASP A 54 -1.26 -1.43 -9.78
N PRO A 55 -2.22 -0.49 -9.86
CA PRO A 55 -1.97 0.79 -10.53
C PRO A 55 -0.78 1.53 -9.92
N VAL A 56 -0.69 1.54 -8.59
CA VAL A 56 0.39 2.21 -7.87
C VAL A 56 1.70 1.45 -8.04
N PHE A 57 1.66 0.12 -7.91
CA PHE A 57 2.85 -0.71 -8.07
C PHE A 57 3.44 -0.62 -9.48
N ARG A 58 2.60 -0.56 -10.51
CA ARG A 58 3.07 -0.39 -11.89
C ARG A 58 3.76 0.96 -12.08
N LEU A 59 3.22 2.01 -11.48
CA LEU A 59 3.83 3.33 -11.53
C LEU A 59 5.23 3.31 -10.92
N ILE A 60 5.38 2.67 -9.78
CA ILE A 60 6.68 2.53 -9.11
C ILE A 60 7.66 1.72 -9.97
N ARG A 61 7.19 0.62 -10.58
CA ARG A 61 8.04 -0.22 -11.42
C ARG A 61 8.54 0.47 -12.68
N ARG A 62 7.82 1.47 -13.18
CA ARG A 62 8.28 2.28 -14.31
C ARG A 62 9.50 3.12 -13.95
N VAL A 63 9.59 3.57 -12.73
CA VAL A 63 10.66 4.43 -12.25
C VAL A 63 11.81 3.60 -11.70
N ILE A 64 11.51 2.53 -10.98
CA ILE A 64 12.49 1.70 -10.30
C ILE A 64 12.47 0.30 -10.89
N PRO A 65 13.58 -0.15 -11.51
CA PRO A 65 13.63 -1.50 -12.08
C PRO A 65 13.63 -2.56 -10.98
N VAL A 66 13.19 -3.76 -11.35
CA VAL A 66 13.23 -4.91 -10.44
C VAL A 66 14.68 -5.39 -10.32
N PHE A 67 15.17 -5.51 -9.10
CA PHE A 67 16.53 -5.95 -8.81
C PHE A 67 16.56 -7.42 -8.41
N GLY A 68 17.35 -8.22 -9.15
CA GLY A 68 17.57 -9.63 -8.80
C GLY A 68 16.31 -10.48 -8.76
N GLY A 69 15.27 -10.10 -9.50
CA GLY A 69 13.99 -10.80 -9.49
C GLY A 69 13.12 -10.51 -8.27
N ILE A 70 13.58 -9.66 -7.35
CA ILE A 70 12.81 -9.27 -6.17
C ILE A 70 12.03 -8.00 -6.48
N ASP A 71 10.72 -8.05 -6.27
CA ASP A 71 9.86 -6.90 -6.43
C ASP A 71 9.86 -6.08 -5.15
N ILE A 72 10.47 -4.89 -5.21
CA ILE A 72 10.53 -3.96 -4.07
C ILE A 72 9.43 -2.90 -4.12
N SER A 73 8.53 -2.97 -5.12
CA SER A 73 7.46 -1.97 -5.27
C SER A 73 6.60 -1.81 -4.01
N PRO A 74 6.16 -2.90 -3.34
CA PRO A 74 5.39 -2.75 -2.10
C PRO A 74 6.15 -2.00 -1.01
N LEU A 75 7.45 -2.28 -0.87
CA LEU A 75 8.28 -1.59 0.12
C LEU A 75 8.38 -0.10 -0.18
N ILE A 76 8.58 0.26 -1.45
CA ILE A 76 8.64 1.66 -1.87
C ILE A 76 7.32 2.36 -1.57
N VAL A 77 6.19 1.72 -1.88
CA VAL A 77 4.86 2.29 -1.60
C VAL A 77 4.68 2.54 -0.10
N LEU A 78 5.08 1.59 0.74
CA LEU A 78 4.99 1.75 2.19
C LEU A 78 5.83 2.93 2.68
N ILE A 79 7.05 3.09 2.16
CA ILE A 79 7.93 4.20 2.51
C ILE A 79 7.30 5.52 2.08
N VAL A 80 6.72 5.59 0.88
CA VAL A 80 6.06 6.80 0.38
C VAL A 80 4.85 7.15 1.26
N ILE A 81 4.03 6.18 1.64
CA ILE A 81 2.89 6.42 2.52
C ILE A 81 3.37 6.96 3.87
N TRP A 82 4.39 6.36 4.45
CA TRP A 82 4.97 6.80 5.70
C TRP A 82 5.47 8.25 5.61
N PHE A 83 6.19 8.57 4.54
CA PHE A 83 6.67 9.92 4.29
C PHE A 83 5.52 10.91 4.15
N LEU A 84 4.46 10.55 3.43
CA LEU A 84 3.30 11.42 3.25
C LEU A 84 2.57 11.68 4.57
N GLN A 85 2.47 10.68 5.43
CA GLN A 85 1.88 10.85 6.75
C GLN A 85 2.69 11.85 7.58
N TYR A 86 4.00 11.73 7.57
CA TYR A 86 4.89 12.69 8.25
C TYR A 86 4.78 14.09 7.66
N ALA A 87 4.68 14.18 6.33
CA ALA A 87 4.52 15.47 5.66
C ALA A 87 3.22 16.16 6.09
N VAL A 88 2.13 15.41 6.24
CA VAL A 88 0.86 15.96 6.72
C VAL A 88 1.00 16.49 8.14
N PHE A 89 1.63 15.74 9.04
CA PHE A 89 1.88 16.20 10.41
C PHE A 89 2.74 17.45 10.41
N TRP A 90 3.78 17.48 9.60
CA TRP A 90 4.70 18.63 9.53
C TRP A 90 3.97 19.89 9.05
N VAL A 91 3.16 19.77 8.00
CA VAL A 91 2.38 20.90 7.47
C VAL A 91 1.36 21.37 8.49
N ASP A 92 0.67 20.45 9.15
CA ASP A 92 -0.29 20.78 10.18
C ASP A 92 0.34 21.56 11.33
N ALA A 93 1.48 21.09 11.80
CA ALA A 93 2.20 21.73 12.90
C ALA A 93 2.72 23.11 12.51
N ARG A 94 3.17 23.27 11.25
CA ARG A 94 3.80 24.51 10.79
C ARG A 94 2.80 25.57 10.38
N TYR A 95 1.70 25.18 9.79
CA TYR A 95 0.72 26.11 9.23
C TYR A 95 -0.60 26.15 10.01
N GLY A 96 -0.72 25.36 11.05
CA GLY A 96 -1.91 25.35 11.90
C GLY A 96 -3.14 24.76 11.23
N LEU A 97 -2.96 23.82 10.31
CA LEU A 97 -4.05 23.16 9.62
C LEU A 97 -4.79 22.16 10.51
#